data_6ebb9ba6e2fc75ad077f8bd55a73abe9
#
_entry.id   6ebb9ba6e2fc75ad077f8bd55a73abe9
#
_cell.length_a   1.000
_cell.length_b   1.000
_cell.length_c   1.000
_cell.angle_alpha   90.00
_cell.angle_beta   90.00
_cell.angle_gamma   90.00
#
_symmetry.space_group_name_H-M   'P 1'
#
loop_
_entity.id
_entity.type
_entity.pdbx_description
1 polymer ?
#
loop_
_entity_poly.entity_id
_entity_poly.type
_entity_poly.pdbx_seq_one_letter_code
_entity_poly.pdbx_strand_id
1 'polypeptide(L)'
;MSFPPREKVGRYEVLTPLSVGGMAELFLAHFTGPGGFRKFVALKRILPQFREQEDFVAMFLDEARISAALSHANIGQVFELGEAGKDFYIAMEFIEGQDLSRINRAARKQGGVLPVGFSAGVVRDACHALHYAHAFKSPSGRALPVIHRDLSLRNVMVTYAGTTKLIDFGIAKARGSLSSTAAGMVKGSSGYMSPEQIRGEDLTGESDLFATGAVLFELLTGRRGFQADDPTATMYKVLNDAPPDPRTFNPEVPRALAEVVLRALQKDKARRFLTGREMARALEQATRCFDEAERSAWMEANFAEDIQRTRSMLALAEEGDEARIAQVVQELSRSSEKPGSASHVSLAAPTSLVSAVVPADMPTRAAQLAPRTGTVLVVDDSRVGRLAVESVLKAEGHRVLDAESGEEALEVLEQMRPDLIVLDVRMPGMDGFELCERIRTRGDLRRIPIVFLSAACSIDERSKGLQVGGDDFLRKPFEPEELAARVKAHLQRAAMLQAP
;
A
#
# COMPACT_ATOMS: atom_id res chain seq x y z
N MET A 1 11.37 1.40 -42.62
CA MET A 1 10.11 1.25 -41.87
C MET A 1 9.95 2.54 -41.08
N SER A 2 8.95 3.37 -41.38
CA SER A 2 8.66 4.59 -40.64
C SER A 2 8.02 4.21 -39.32
N PHE A 3 8.67 4.54 -38.21
CA PHE A 3 8.09 4.40 -36.87
C PHE A 3 6.90 5.36 -36.76
N PRO A 4 5.85 4.99 -36.00
CA PRO A 4 4.75 5.90 -35.74
C PRO A 4 5.30 7.17 -35.05
N PRO A 5 4.69 8.35 -35.29
CA PRO A 5 5.11 9.58 -34.64
C PRO A 5 5.08 9.40 -33.12
N ARG A 6 6.07 9.95 -32.40
CA ARG A 6 6.13 9.90 -30.94
C ARG A 6 4.82 10.39 -30.34
N GLU A 7 4.30 9.64 -29.37
CA GLU A 7 3.14 10.06 -28.62
C GLU A 7 3.48 11.36 -27.87
N LYS A 8 2.67 12.41 -28.07
CA LYS A 8 2.78 13.67 -27.31
C LYS A 8 1.70 13.69 -26.23
N VAL A 9 2.13 13.93 -25.00
CA VAL A 9 1.24 14.15 -23.86
C VAL A 9 1.43 15.59 -23.39
N GLY A 10 0.49 16.46 -23.72
CA GLY A 10 0.67 17.90 -23.58
C GLY A 10 1.85 18.41 -24.40
N ARG A 11 2.80 19.07 -23.75
CA ARG A 11 4.04 19.56 -24.37
C ARG A 11 5.21 18.56 -24.36
N TYR A 12 5.01 17.38 -23.76
CA TYR A 12 6.05 16.37 -23.58
C TYR A 12 6.02 15.33 -24.69
N GLU A 13 7.17 14.98 -25.23
CA GLU A 13 7.36 13.87 -26.15
C GLU A 13 7.75 12.63 -25.36
N VAL A 14 6.93 11.59 -25.42
CA VAL A 14 7.17 10.32 -24.73
C VAL A 14 8.26 9.56 -25.45
N LEU A 15 9.30 9.15 -24.71
CA LEU A 15 10.43 8.39 -25.25
C LEU A 15 10.25 6.90 -25.03
N THR A 16 9.91 6.51 -23.78
CA THR A 16 9.86 5.10 -23.41
C THR A 16 9.10 4.90 -22.10
N PRO A 17 8.39 3.77 -21.93
CA PRO A 17 7.84 3.39 -20.63
C PRO A 17 8.97 3.05 -19.65
N LEU A 18 8.88 3.54 -18.42
CA LEU A 18 9.78 3.21 -17.30
C LEU A 18 9.16 2.12 -16.41
N SER A 19 7.88 2.24 -16.10
CA SER A 19 7.15 1.26 -15.30
C SER A 19 5.64 1.42 -15.46
N VAL A 20 4.90 0.37 -15.10
CA VAL A 20 3.44 0.39 -14.99
C VAL A 20 3.09 0.07 -13.56
N GLY A 21 2.43 1.02 -12.88
CA GLY A 21 1.92 0.86 -11.51
C GLY A 21 0.45 0.45 -11.49
N GLY A 22 -0.12 0.35 -10.29
CA GLY A 22 -1.52 -0.03 -10.11
C GLY A 22 -2.53 1.00 -10.64
N MET A 23 -2.19 2.29 -10.68
CA MET A 23 -3.10 3.39 -11.07
C MET A 23 -2.55 4.26 -12.20
N ALA A 24 -1.24 4.22 -12.44
CA ALA A 24 -0.57 5.09 -13.40
C ALA A 24 0.58 4.37 -14.10
N GLU A 25 0.87 4.81 -15.30
CA GLU A 25 2.04 4.48 -16.08
C GLU A 25 3.10 5.57 -15.92
N LEU A 26 4.35 5.18 -15.86
CA LEU A 26 5.49 6.11 -15.77
C LEU A 26 6.32 6.00 -17.05
N PHE A 27 6.58 7.13 -17.68
CA PHE A 27 7.37 7.24 -18.91
C PHE A 27 8.58 8.14 -18.69
N LEU A 28 9.66 7.85 -19.41
CA LEU A 28 10.66 8.87 -19.72
C LEU A 28 10.11 9.73 -20.86
N ALA A 29 10.13 11.01 -20.68
CA ALA A 29 9.72 11.98 -21.67
C ALA A 29 10.67 13.18 -21.66
N HIS A 30 10.60 14.03 -22.67
CA HIS A 30 11.28 15.31 -22.68
C HIS A 30 10.38 16.41 -23.24
N PHE A 31 10.66 17.64 -22.88
CA PHE A 31 10.14 18.77 -23.63
C PHE A 31 11.27 19.52 -24.30
N THR A 32 11.00 20.06 -25.48
CA THR A 32 11.94 20.88 -26.23
C THR A 32 11.56 22.34 -26.07
N GLY A 33 12.45 23.14 -25.46
CA GLY A 33 12.33 24.57 -25.32
C GLY A 33 12.96 25.36 -26.46
N PRO A 34 12.93 26.71 -26.39
CA PRO A 34 13.58 27.57 -27.37
C PRO A 34 15.08 27.24 -27.53
N GLY A 35 15.58 27.37 -28.73
CA GLY A 35 17.00 27.10 -29.01
C GLY A 35 17.41 25.64 -28.99
N GLY A 36 16.44 24.70 -29.01
CA GLY A 36 16.73 23.27 -28.98
C GLY A 36 17.05 22.69 -27.60
N PHE A 37 16.89 23.48 -26.53
CA PHE A 37 17.05 23.01 -25.17
C PHE A 37 16.09 21.86 -24.88
N ARG A 38 16.60 20.74 -24.41
CA ARG A 38 15.80 19.57 -24.02
C ARG A 38 15.92 19.33 -22.53
N LYS A 39 14.79 19.08 -21.86
CA LYS A 39 14.74 18.66 -20.45
C LYS A 39 14.02 17.34 -20.32
N PHE A 40 14.72 16.34 -19.79
CA PHE A 40 14.14 15.03 -19.48
C PHE A 40 13.30 15.09 -18.21
N VAL A 41 12.19 14.38 -18.25
CA VAL A 41 11.23 14.30 -17.15
C VAL A 41 10.72 12.86 -17.01
N ALA A 42 10.33 12.48 -15.81
CA ALA A 42 9.47 11.34 -15.58
C ALA A 42 8.02 11.82 -15.72
N LEU A 43 7.26 11.22 -16.63
CA LEU A 43 5.86 11.55 -16.91
C LEU A 43 4.97 10.45 -16.36
N LYS A 44 4.22 10.74 -15.29
CA LYS A 44 3.25 9.84 -14.67
C LYS A 44 1.88 10.13 -15.25
N ARG A 45 1.26 9.15 -15.93
CA ARG A 45 -0.04 9.26 -16.58
C ARG A 45 -1.02 8.28 -15.95
N ILE A 46 -2.24 8.73 -15.68
CA ILE A 46 -3.29 7.87 -15.14
C ILE A 46 -3.64 6.77 -16.14
N LEU A 47 -3.83 5.53 -15.65
CA LEU A 47 -4.20 4.40 -16.50
C LEU A 47 -5.60 4.60 -17.12
N PRO A 48 -5.83 4.17 -18.39
CA PRO A 48 -7.09 4.36 -19.10
C PRO A 48 -8.35 3.93 -18.32
N GLN A 49 -8.27 2.82 -17.58
CA GLN A 49 -9.38 2.29 -16.79
C GLN A 49 -9.79 3.14 -15.58
N PHE A 50 -8.95 4.10 -15.17
CA PHE A 50 -9.22 4.98 -14.02
C PHE A 50 -9.58 6.41 -14.43
N ARG A 51 -9.54 6.75 -15.72
CA ARG A 51 -9.79 8.09 -16.25
C ARG A 51 -11.20 8.62 -15.95
N GLU A 52 -12.18 7.71 -15.92
CA GLU A 52 -13.61 8.05 -15.72
C GLU A 52 -14.05 7.86 -14.25
N GLN A 53 -13.12 7.46 -13.37
CA GLN A 53 -13.41 7.26 -11.96
C GLN A 53 -13.01 8.51 -11.19
N GLU A 54 -13.99 9.36 -10.86
CA GLU A 54 -13.79 10.67 -10.23
C GLU A 54 -12.92 10.61 -8.97
N ASP A 55 -13.09 9.59 -8.13
CA ASP A 55 -12.30 9.41 -6.91
C ASP A 55 -10.81 9.20 -7.22
N PHE A 56 -10.48 8.39 -8.23
CA PHE A 56 -9.08 8.14 -8.61
C PHE A 56 -8.45 9.37 -9.26
N VAL A 57 -9.21 10.09 -10.10
CA VAL A 57 -8.74 11.34 -10.70
C VAL A 57 -8.52 12.39 -9.61
N ALA A 58 -9.44 12.55 -8.67
CA ALA A 58 -9.29 13.49 -7.55
C ALA A 58 -8.07 13.16 -6.70
N MET A 59 -7.83 11.87 -6.38
CA MET A 59 -6.64 11.43 -5.64
C MET A 59 -5.35 11.74 -6.39
N PHE A 60 -5.30 11.48 -7.70
CA PHE A 60 -4.14 11.76 -8.55
C PHE A 60 -3.83 13.26 -8.61
N LEU A 61 -4.88 14.10 -8.74
CA LEU A 61 -4.75 15.55 -8.76
C LEU A 61 -4.30 16.12 -7.42
N ASP A 62 -4.83 15.61 -6.31
CA ASP A 62 -4.43 16.04 -4.96
C ASP A 62 -2.97 15.67 -4.65
N GLU A 63 -2.53 14.46 -5.04
CA GLU A 63 -1.12 14.04 -4.93
C GLU A 63 -0.20 14.99 -5.69
N ALA A 64 -0.57 15.31 -6.94
CA ALA A 64 0.20 16.22 -7.77
C ALA A 64 0.29 17.63 -7.18
N ARG A 65 -0.85 18.20 -6.71
CA ARG A 65 -0.90 19.58 -6.15
C ARG A 65 -0.02 19.73 -4.93
N ILE A 66 -0.06 18.74 -4.03
CA ILE A 66 0.71 18.80 -2.78
C ILE A 66 2.19 18.56 -3.07
N SER A 67 2.52 17.57 -3.91
CA SER A 67 3.90 17.29 -4.29
C SER A 67 4.53 18.46 -5.06
N ALA A 68 3.79 19.17 -5.89
CA ALA A 68 4.26 20.34 -6.62
C ALA A 68 4.60 21.53 -5.69
N ALA A 69 3.98 21.62 -4.52
CA ALA A 69 4.27 22.66 -3.54
C ALA A 69 5.56 22.41 -2.74
N LEU A 70 6.04 21.14 -2.70
CA LEU A 70 7.24 20.78 -1.96
C LEU A 70 8.49 21.03 -2.82
N SER A 71 9.45 21.77 -2.28
CA SER A 71 10.75 22.02 -2.92
C SER A 71 11.87 21.80 -1.91
N HIS A 72 12.58 20.67 -2.02
CA HIS A 72 13.66 20.27 -1.13
C HIS A 72 14.67 19.39 -1.89
N ALA A 73 15.96 19.49 -1.57
CA ALA A 73 17.01 18.74 -2.25
C ALA A 73 16.77 17.21 -2.22
N ASN A 74 16.17 16.70 -1.14
CA ASN A 74 15.90 15.29 -0.96
C ASN A 74 14.44 14.90 -1.26
N ILE A 75 13.68 15.69 -2.03
CA ILE A 75 12.35 15.37 -2.54
C ILE A 75 12.39 15.45 -4.07
N GLY A 76 11.80 14.45 -4.75
CA GLY A 76 11.63 14.47 -6.20
C GLY A 76 10.72 15.63 -6.61
N GLN A 77 11.21 16.52 -7.45
CA GLN A 77 10.48 17.75 -7.82
C GLN A 77 9.36 17.46 -8.81
N VAL A 78 8.16 17.88 -8.52
CA VAL A 78 7.05 17.94 -9.50
C VAL A 78 7.11 19.28 -10.21
N PHE A 79 7.10 19.25 -11.54
CA PHE A 79 7.20 20.44 -12.38
C PHE A 79 5.85 20.92 -12.85
N GLU A 80 4.96 20.00 -13.20
CA GLU A 80 3.68 20.31 -13.84
C GLU A 80 2.65 19.22 -13.57
N LEU A 81 1.42 19.65 -13.35
CA LEU A 81 0.21 18.86 -13.47
C LEU A 81 -0.54 19.35 -14.70
N GLY A 82 -0.81 18.47 -15.64
CA GLY A 82 -1.45 18.83 -16.91
C GLY A 82 -2.54 17.88 -17.32
N GLU A 83 -3.30 18.32 -18.33
CA GLU A 83 -4.34 17.56 -18.99
C GLU A 83 -4.05 17.54 -20.51
N ALA A 84 -4.13 16.38 -21.13
CA ALA A 84 -3.94 16.18 -22.56
C ALA A 84 -5.08 15.30 -23.11
N GLY A 85 -6.05 15.94 -23.74
CA GLY A 85 -7.29 15.26 -24.16
C GLY A 85 -8.10 14.80 -22.95
N LYS A 86 -8.17 13.50 -22.73
CA LYS A 86 -8.83 12.88 -21.55
C LYS A 86 -7.86 12.40 -20.49
N ASP A 87 -6.54 12.64 -20.67
CA ASP A 87 -5.51 12.12 -19.80
C ASP A 87 -4.96 13.18 -18.87
N PHE A 88 -4.97 12.89 -17.57
CA PHE A 88 -4.22 13.65 -16.59
C PHE A 88 -2.80 13.10 -16.47
N TYR A 89 -1.82 14.00 -16.40
CA TYR A 89 -0.42 13.64 -16.25
C TYR A 89 0.30 14.54 -15.24
N ILE A 90 1.33 13.97 -14.62
CA ILE A 90 2.26 14.69 -13.74
C ILE A 90 3.63 14.61 -14.38
N ALA A 91 4.25 15.75 -14.68
CA ALA A 91 5.65 15.82 -15.09
C ALA A 91 6.53 16.12 -13.90
N MET A 92 7.51 15.27 -13.66
CA MET A 92 8.39 15.35 -12.49
C MET A 92 9.85 15.14 -12.86
N GLU A 93 10.74 15.40 -11.92
CA GLU A 93 12.18 15.17 -12.03
C GLU A 93 12.46 13.73 -12.45
N PHE A 94 13.19 13.56 -13.56
CA PHE A 94 13.77 12.26 -13.88
C PHE A 94 14.99 12.05 -13.00
N ILE A 95 14.92 11.08 -12.11
CA ILE A 95 15.96 10.78 -11.14
C ILE A 95 16.89 9.70 -11.72
N GLU A 96 18.09 10.10 -12.11
CA GLU A 96 19.14 9.19 -12.58
C GLU A 96 19.70 8.38 -11.40
N GLY A 97 19.06 7.28 -11.06
CA GLY A 97 19.36 6.51 -9.86
C GLY A 97 18.57 5.22 -9.77
N GLN A 98 18.56 4.65 -8.56
CA GLN A 98 17.86 3.41 -8.26
C GLN A 98 17.02 3.59 -6.98
N ASP A 99 15.88 2.90 -6.92
CA ASP A 99 15.12 2.76 -5.67
C ASP A 99 15.83 1.84 -4.68
N LEU A 100 15.59 2.06 -3.37
CA LEU A 100 16.22 1.26 -2.33
C LEU A 100 15.87 -0.22 -2.40
N SER A 101 14.74 -0.62 -3.00
CA SER A 101 14.38 -2.02 -3.16
C SER A 101 15.37 -2.71 -4.12
N ARG A 102 15.73 -2.01 -5.21
CA ARG A 102 16.72 -2.50 -6.19
C ARG A 102 18.14 -2.47 -5.61
N ILE A 103 18.48 -1.42 -4.87
CA ILE A 103 19.77 -1.28 -4.17
C ILE A 103 19.95 -2.39 -3.14
N ASN A 104 18.95 -2.62 -2.27
CA ASN A 104 18.98 -3.69 -1.28
C ASN A 104 19.07 -5.09 -1.91
N ARG A 105 18.36 -5.30 -3.03
CA ARG A 105 18.45 -6.55 -3.79
C ARG A 105 19.83 -6.79 -4.38
N ALA A 106 20.50 -5.74 -4.88
CA ALA A 106 21.86 -5.84 -5.41
C ALA A 106 22.85 -6.26 -4.32
N ALA A 107 22.82 -5.63 -3.14
CA ALA A 107 23.64 -6.01 -1.99
C ALA A 107 23.42 -7.48 -1.57
N ARG A 108 22.16 -7.92 -1.50
CA ARG A 108 21.80 -9.30 -1.15
C ARG A 108 22.28 -10.33 -2.18
N LYS A 109 22.26 -10.00 -3.48
CA LYS A 109 22.79 -10.90 -4.54
C LYS A 109 24.30 -11.14 -4.41
N GLN A 110 25.02 -10.20 -3.82
CA GLN A 110 26.44 -10.33 -3.50
C GLN A 110 26.69 -11.05 -2.16
N GLY A 111 25.64 -11.60 -1.54
CA GLY A 111 25.72 -12.35 -0.29
C GLY A 111 25.82 -11.50 0.97
N GLY A 112 25.62 -10.17 0.86
CA GLY A 112 25.76 -9.22 1.95
C GLY A 112 24.51 -8.39 2.25
N VAL A 113 24.70 -7.41 3.10
CA VAL A 113 23.78 -6.31 3.39
C VAL A 113 24.45 -4.99 3.01
N LEU A 114 23.70 -3.92 2.95
CA LEU A 114 24.24 -2.59 2.68
C LEU A 114 25.21 -2.14 3.78
N PRO A 115 26.28 -1.40 3.45
CA PRO A 115 27.14 -0.78 4.47
C PRO A 115 26.31 0.03 5.46
N VAL A 116 26.63 -0.09 6.75
CA VAL A 116 25.92 0.63 7.82
C VAL A 116 25.91 2.13 7.57
N GLY A 117 27.05 2.71 7.18
CA GLY A 117 27.16 4.13 6.87
C GLY A 117 26.32 4.57 5.68
N PHE A 118 26.19 3.73 4.64
CA PHE A 118 25.31 3.97 3.50
C PHE A 118 23.84 4.03 3.94
N SER A 119 23.38 3.01 4.65
CA SER A 119 22.01 2.90 5.16
C SER A 119 21.64 4.09 6.06
N ALA A 120 22.54 4.44 7.00
CA ALA A 120 22.34 5.56 7.90
C ALA A 120 22.31 6.91 7.16
N GLY A 121 23.20 7.11 6.18
CA GLY A 121 23.27 8.34 5.39
C GLY A 121 22.01 8.57 4.56
N VAL A 122 21.52 7.53 3.88
CA VAL A 122 20.27 7.60 3.10
C VAL A 122 19.08 7.91 3.99
N VAL A 123 18.96 7.23 5.12
CA VAL A 123 17.81 7.43 6.03
C VAL A 123 17.89 8.78 6.74
N ARG A 124 19.09 9.28 7.08
CA ARG A 124 19.27 10.65 7.58
C ARG A 124 18.70 11.70 6.61
N ASP A 125 19.05 11.59 5.32
CA ASP A 125 18.60 12.51 4.29
C ASP A 125 17.09 12.41 4.07
N ALA A 126 16.53 11.20 4.11
CA ALA A 126 15.08 10.97 4.09
C ALA A 126 14.39 11.64 5.29
N CYS A 127 14.99 11.58 6.49
CA CYS A 127 14.47 12.26 7.67
C CYS A 127 14.47 13.79 7.52
N HIS A 128 15.46 14.39 6.84
CA HIS A 128 15.47 15.83 6.54
C HIS A 128 14.33 16.19 5.59
N ALA A 129 14.10 15.41 4.54
CA ALA A 129 12.98 15.59 3.61
C ALA A 129 11.63 15.50 4.31
N LEU A 130 11.43 14.47 5.15
CA LEU A 130 10.20 14.31 5.94
C LEU A 130 10.01 15.47 6.93
N HIS A 131 11.08 15.90 7.60
CA HIS A 131 10.98 17.06 8.51
C HIS A 131 10.51 18.31 7.79
N TYR A 132 11.03 18.57 6.57
CA TYR A 132 10.59 19.67 5.74
C TYR A 132 9.11 19.56 5.37
N ALA A 133 8.66 18.37 4.92
CA ALA A 133 7.27 18.12 4.54
C ALA A 133 6.30 18.25 5.74
N HIS A 134 6.66 17.70 6.91
CA HIS A 134 5.85 17.80 8.12
C HIS A 134 5.73 19.23 8.67
N ALA A 135 6.74 20.08 8.43
CA ALA A 135 6.74 21.48 8.84
C ALA A 135 6.32 22.45 7.72
N PHE A 136 5.81 21.93 6.60
CA PHE A 136 5.51 22.73 5.42
C PHE A 136 4.48 23.81 5.70
N LYS A 137 4.72 24.99 5.14
CA LYS A 137 3.80 26.14 5.18
C LYS A 137 3.54 26.61 3.76
N SER A 138 2.30 26.97 3.48
CA SER A 138 1.95 27.61 2.21
C SER A 138 2.68 28.95 2.05
N PRO A 139 2.75 29.50 0.82
CA PRO A 139 3.31 30.84 0.58
C PRO A 139 2.64 31.95 1.43
N SER A 140 1.38 31.74 1.85
CA SER A 140 0.66 32.65 2.76
C SER A 140 1.04 32.47 4.24
N GLY A 141 1.97 31.57 4.58
CA GLY A 141 2.40 31.27 5.95
C GLY A 141 1.49 30.33 6.73
N ARG A 142 0.40 29.83 6.14
CA ARG A 142 -0.50 28.84 6.77
C ARG A 142 0.22 27.49 6.89
N ALA A 143 0.20 26.90 8.09
CA ALA A 143 0.73 25.56 8.28
C ALA A 143 -0.11 24.54 7.49
N LEU A 144 0.55 23.74 6.67
CA LEU A 144 -0.02 22.67 5.86
C LEU A 144 0.90 21.44 5.94
N PRO A 145 0.98 20.76 7.09
CA PRO A 145 1.86 19.61 7.26
C PRO A 145 1.48 18.52 6.25
N VAL A 146 2.49 18.02 5.54
CA VAL A 146 2.35 16.95 4.55
C VAL A 146 2.95 15.68 5.12
N ILE A 147 2.11 14.67 5.30
CA ILE A 147 2.49 13.31 5.73
C ILE A 147 2.68 12.44 4.49
N HIS A 148 3.76 11.67 4.43
CA HIS A 148 4.09 10.84 3.25
C HIS A 148 3.16 9.62 3.10
N ARG A 149 2.83 8.93 4.21
CA ARG A 149 1.86 7.82 4.32
C ARG A 149 2.21 6.52 3.59
N ASP A 150 3.17 6.52 2.68
CA ASP A 150 3.57 5.34 1.90
C ASP A 150 5.10 5.19 1.81
N LEU A 151 5.81 5.52 2.89
CA LEU A 151 7.26 5.36 2.88
C LEU A 151 7.62 3.88 2.83
N SER A 152 8.45 3.51 1.87
CA SER A 152 8.93 2.15 1.65
C SER A 152 10.23 2.19 0.85
N LEU A 153 10.91 1.06 0.68
CA LEU A 153 12.12 0.99 -0.15
C LEU A 153 11.90 1.44 -1.61
N ARG A 154 10.66 1.40 -2.12
CA ARG A 154 10.35 1.81 -3.51
C ARG A 154 10.25 3.32 -3.68
N ASN A 155 9.84 4.01 -2.61
CA ASN A 155 9.57 5.45 -2.63
C ASN A 155 10.75 6.28 -2.12
N VAL A 156 11.93 5.64 -1.96
CA VAL A 156 13.22 6.29 -1.66
C VAL A 156 14.20 5.89 -2.75
N MET A 157 14.70 6.86 -3.48
CA MET A 157 15.71 6.69 -4.52
C MET A 157 17.06 7.24 -4.07
N VAL A 158 18.13 6.66 -4.59
CA VAL A 158 19.48 7.21 -4.50
C VAL A 158 19.97 7.45 -5.91
N THR A 159 20.34 8.69 -6.22
CA THR A 159 20.90 9.05 -7.52
C THR A 159 22.27 8.41 -7.69
N TYR A 160 22.73 8.27 -8.92
CA TYR A 160 24.11 7.83 -9.18
C TYR A 160 25.16 8.81 -8.65
N ALA A 161 24.79 10.05 -8.43
CA ALA A 161 25.61 11.06 -7.72
C ALA A 161 25.55 10.96 -6.18
N GLY A 162 24.80 10.01 -5.61
CA GLY A 162 24.74 9.76 -4.17
C GLY A 162 23.66 10.53 -3.41
N THR A 163 22.87 11.39 -4.07
CA THR A 163 21.80 12.17 -3.44
C THR A 163 20.58 11.27 -3.18
N THR A 164 20.02 11.35 -1.97
CA THR A 164 18.75 10.67 -1.63
C THR A 164 17.56 11.51 -2.05
N LYS A 165 16.54 10.87 -2.65
CA LYS A 165 15.29 11.50 -3.09
C LYS A 165 14.07 10.72 -2.60
N LEU A 166 13.16 11.36 -1.87
CA LEU A 166 11.81 10.84 -1.60
C LEU A 166 10.91 11.14 -2.80
N ILE A 167 10.11 10.15 -3.20
CA ILE A 167 9.15 10.25 -4.30
C ILE A 167 7.78 9.75 -3.85
N ASP A 168 6.73 10.09 -4.62
CA ASP A 168 5.38 9.56 -4.45
C ASP A 168 4.82 9.72 -3.02
N PHE A 169 4.53 10.95 -2.62
CA PHE A 169 3.80 11.22 -1.38
C PHE A 169 2.40 10.63 -1.46
N GLY A 170 2.12 9.59 -0.66
CA GLY A 170 0.93 8.74 -0.73
C GLY A 170 -0.36 9.41 -0.26
N ILE A 171 -0.68 10.59 -0.77
CA ILE A 171 -1.84 11.41 -0.40
C ILE A 171 -3.15 10.74 -0.85
N ALA A 172 -3.09 9.96 -1.93
CA ALA A 172 -4.17 9.12 -2.41
C ALA A 172 -4.74 8.17 -1.34
N LYS A 173 -3.92 7.75 -0.37
CA LYS A 173 -4.33 6.91 0.75
C LYS A 173 -5.09 7.65 1.87
N ALA A 174 -5.21 8.99 1.78
CA ALA A 174 -5.89 9.81 2.81
C ALA A 174 -7.41 9.87 2.67
N ARG A 175 -7.94 9.74 1.45
CA ARG A 175 -9.38 9.86 1.16
C ARG A 175 -10.04 8.51 0.89
N GLY A 176 -9.26 7.50 0.49
CA GLY A 176 -9.75 6.13 0.41
C GLY A 176 -9.55 5.48 1.76
N SER A 177 -10.62 5.25 2.50
CA SER A 177 -10.61 4.26 3.57
C SER A 177 -9.93 2.99 3.02
N LEU A 178 -9.32 2.17 3.86
CA LEU A 178 -8.66 0.89 3.51
C LEU A 178 -9.51 -0.01 2.58
N SER A 179 -10.78 0.34 2.36
CA SER A 179 -11.73 -0.30 1.45
C SER A 179 -11.38 -0.21 -0.05
N SER A 180 -10.51 0.70 -0.48
CA SER A 180 -10.13 0.89 -1.90
C SER A 180 -8.74 0.36 -2.27
N THR A 181 -8.05 -0.35 -1.38
CA THR A 181 -6.80 -1.01 -1.77
C THR A 181 -7.10 -2.20 -2.66
N ALA A 182 -7.04 -1.99 -3.98
CA ALA A 182 -6.98 -3.09 -4.94
C ALA A 182 -5.99 -4.15 -4.44
N ALA A 183 -6.40 -5.41 -4.43
CA ALA A 183 -5.71 -6.56 -3.81
C ALA A 183 -4.23 -6.75 -4.21
N GLY A 184 -3.69 -5.96 -5.13
CA GLY A 184 -2.28 -5.91 -5.54
C GLY A 184 -1.42 -4.90 -4.78
N MET A 185 -1.98 -3.82 -4.19
CA MET A 185 -1.22 -2.76 -3.51
C MET A 185 -0.81 -3.10 -2.07
N VAL A 186 -1.61 -3.92 -1.37
CA VAL A 186 -1.33 -4.32 0.02
C VAL A 186 -0.20 -5.33 0.11
N LYS A 187 0.02 -6.14 -0.93
CA LYS A 187 0.95 -7.30 -0.91
C LYS A 187 2.43 -6.95 -0.71
N GLY A 188 2.82 -5.67 -0.79
CA GLY A 188 4.23 -5.26 -0.68
C GLY A 188 4.55 -4.27 0.44
N SER A 189 3.59 -3.47 0.95
CA SER A 189 3.86 -2.35 1.87
C SER A 189 3.45 -2.60 3.33
N SER A 190 2.72 -3.67 3.62
CA SER A 190 2.15 -3.93 4.96
C SER A 190 3.18 -3.91 6.11
N GLY A 191 4.41 -4.34 5.84
CA GLY A 191 5.48 -4.35 6.86
C GLY A 191 6.10 -2.98 7.19
N TYR A 192 5.75 -1.91 6.44
CA TYR A 192 6.18 -0.54 6.71
C TYR A 192 5.08 0.32 7.33
N MET A 193 3.81 -0.14 7.30
CA MET A 193 2.69 0.59 7.88
C MET A 193 2.89 0.77 9.38
N SER A 194 2.58 1.96 9.88
CA SER A 194 2.58 2.22 11.31
C SER A 194 1.35 1.58 12.00
N PRO A 195 1.40 1.31 13.32
CA PRO A 195 0.26 0.79 14.06
C PRO A 195 -1.02 1.62 13.91
N GLU A 196 -0.90 2.95 13.99
CA GLU A 196 -2.02 3.88 13.80
C GLU A 196 -2.57 3.84 12.37
N GLN A 197 -1.70 3.65 11.37
CA GLN A 197 -2.13 3.50 9.98
C GLN A 197 -2.93 2.21 9.76
N ILE A 198 -2.52 1.11 10.41
CA ILE A 198 -3.24 -0.16 10.36
C ILE A 198 -4.58 -0.07 11.09
N ARG A 199 -4.67 0.74 12.17
CA ARG A 199 -5.92 0.96 12.93
C ARG A 199 -6.85 2.01 12.31
N GLY A 200 -6.45 2.68 11.21
CA GLY A 200 -7.24 3.76 10.61
C GLY A 200 -7.28 5.04 11.47
N GLU A 201 -6.36 5.21 12.42
CA GLU A 201 -6.25 6.40 13.26
C GLU A 201 -5.63 7.58 12.51
N ASP A 202 -5.71 8.79 13.11
CA ASP A 202 -5.10 9.98 12.54
C ASP A 202 -3.58 9.83 12.41
N LEU A 203 -3.09 10.03 11.17
CA LEU A 203 -1.68 9.95 10.83
C LEU A 203 -0.98 11.28 11.10
N THR A 204 0.20 11.18 11.65
CA THR A 204 1.06 12.32 11.98
C THR A 204 2.49 12.06 11.47
N GLY A 205 3.40 13.01 11.66
CA GLY A 205 4.79 12.83 11.23
C GLY A 205 5.47 11.60 11.81
N GLU A 206 5.09 11.22 13.04
CA GLU A 206 5.61 10.03 13.73
C GLU A 206 5.22 8.72 13.03
N SER A 207 4.15 8.73 12.21
CA SER A 207 3.76 7.58 11.37
C SER A 207 4.79 7.33 10.26
N ASP A 208 5.25 8.39 9.60
CA ASP A 208 6.32 8.29 8.61
C ASP A 208 7.66 7.89 9.25
N LEU A 209 7.93 8.34 10.48
CA LEU A 209 9.16 7.97 11.19
C LEU A 209 9.17 6.50 11.62
N PHE A 210 7.99 5.90 11.89
CA PHE A 210 7.88 4.46 12.06
C PHE A 210 8.26 3.72 10.76
N ALA A 211 7.67 4.12 9.63
CA ALA A 211 8.00 3.55 8.32
C ALA A 211 9.49 3.73 7.97
N THR A 212 10.08 4.88 8.32
CA THR A 212 11.52 5.14 8.19
C THR A 212 12.35 4.18 9.02
N GLY A 213 11.93 3.88 10.25
CA GLY A 213 12.54 2.86 11.11
C GLY A 213 12.48 1.47 10.50
N ALA A 214 11.35 1.10 9.87
CA ALA A 214 11.20 -0.18 9.18
C ALA A 214 12.09 -0.28 7.93
N VAL A 215 12.21 0.81 7.16
CA VAL A 215 13.15 0.92 6.03
C VAL A 215 14.59 0.74 6.53
N LEU A 216 15.00 1.47 7.57
CA LEU A 216 16.35 1.35 8.12
C LEU A 216 16.66 -0.07 8.61
N PHE A 217 15.71 -0.68 9.32
CA PHE A 217 15.88 -2.08 9.75
C PHE A 217 16.15 -3.01 8.55
N GLU A 218 15.36 -2.88 7.48
CA GLU A 218 15.52 -3.73 6.30
C GLU A 218 16.83 -3.47 5.55
N LEU A 219 17.30 -2.22 5.47
CA LEU A 219 18.60 -1.91 4.87
C LEU A 219 19.78 -2.49 5.66
N LEU A 220 19.71 -2.45 7.00
CA LEU A 220 20.75 -2.95 7.89
C LEU A 220 20.81 -4.48 7.97
N THR A 221 19.69 -5.17 7.75
CA THR A 221 19.58 -6.62 7.98
C THR A 221 19.30 -7.43 6.71
N GLY A 222 18.93 -6.76 5.63
CA GLY A 222 18.43 -7.40 4.39
C GLY A 222 17.06 -8.07 4.57
N ARG A 223 16.39 -7.90 5.71
CA ARG A 223 15.10 -8.54 6.05
C ARG A 223 14.12 -7.51 6.60
N ARG A 224 12.84 -7.74 6.39
CA ARG A 224 11.80 -6.92 7.03
C ARG A 224 11.70 -7.23 8.51
N GLY A 225 11.56 -6.19 9.32
CA GLY A 225 11.40 -6.33 10.78
C GLY A 225 10.10 -7.03 11.16
N PHE A 226 9.04 -6.74 10.40
CA PHE A 226 7.74 -7.40 10.54
C PHE A 226 7.39 -8.06 9.21
N GLN A 227 7.41 -9.38 9.18
CA GLN A 227 7.07 -10.18 8.01
C GLN A 227 6.39 -11.48 8.44
N ALA A 228 5.31 -11.84 7.73
CA ALA A 228 4.63 -13.12 7.80
C ALA A 228 4.25 -13.58 6.39
N ASP A 229 3.61 -14.74 6.27
CA ASP A 229 3.26 -15.35 5.00
C ASP A 229 2.19 -14.56 4.23
N ASP A 230 1.34 -13.84 4.95
CA ASP A 230 0.30 -13.01 4.36
C ASP A 230 0.33 -11.57 4.92
N PRO A 231 -0.32 -10.61 4.23
CA PRO A 231 -0.37 -9.21 4.65
C PRO A 231 -1.06 -9.00 6.01
N THR A 232 -2.11 -9.74 6.32
CA THR A 232 -2.88 -9.60 7.57
C THR A 232 -2.06 -10.05 8.76
N ALA A 233 -1.41 -11.22 8.65
CA ALA A 233 -0.47 -11.70 9.68
C ALA A 233 0.72 -10.74 9.85
N THR A 234 1.18 -10.09 8.78
CA THR A 234 2.21 -9.05 8.86
C THR A 234 1.71 -7.83 9.64
N MET A 235 0.48 -7.36 9.36
CA MET A 235 -0.14 -6.26 10.10
C MET A 235 -0.33 -6.61 11.59
N TYR A 236 -0.75 -7.84 11.89
CA TYR A 236 -0.86 -8.31 13.27
C TYR A 236 0.47 -8.21 14.01
N LYS A 237 1.59 -8.62 13.38
CA LYS A 237 2.94 -8.47 13.95
C LYS A 237 3.31 -7.02 14.17
N VAL A 238 2.98 -6.14 13.23
CA VAL A 238 3.21 -4.69 13.40
C VAL A 238 2.47 -4.17 14.62
N LEU A 239 1.25 -4.62 14.87
CA LEU A 239 0.44 -4.16 16.00
C LEU A 239 0.93 -4.72 17.34
N ASN A 240 1.33 -5.99 17.39
CA ASN A 240 1.44 -6.74 18.64
C ASN A 240 2.86 -7.19 19.00
N ASP A 241 3.71 -7.50 18.01
CA ASP A 241 5.05 -8.04 18.27
C ASP A 241 6.04 -6.92 18.62
N ALA A 242 6.95 -7.18 19.55
CA ALA A 242 8.07 -6.28 19.77
C ALA A 242 8.95 -6.19 18.50
N PRO A 243 9.48 -5.00 18.16
CA PRO A 243 10.41 -4.89 17.05
C PRO A 243 11.69 -5.71 17.36
N PRO A 244 12.15 -6.53 16.40
CA PRO A 244 13.36 -7.32 16.62
C PRO A 244 14.60 -6.42 16.67
N ASP A 245 15.60 -6.83 17.46
CA ASP A 245 16.88 -6.13 17.48
C ASP A 245 17.65 -6.40 16.18
N PRO A 246 18.03 -5.38 15.40
CA PRO A 246 18.73 -5.56 14.13
C PRO A 246 20.08 -6.28 14.30
N ARG A 247 20.72 -6.19 15.48
CA ARG A 247 21.99 -6.86 15.79
C ARG A 247 21.88 -8.38 15.83
N THR A 248 20.70 -8.92 16.03
CA THR A 248 20.43 -10.36 15.95
C THR A 248 20.66 -10.89 14.52
N PHE A 249 20.49 -10.04 13.50
CA PHE A 249 20.64 -10.41 12.10
C PHE A 249 21.92 -9.87 11.47
N ASN A 250 22.42 -8.74 11.98
CA ASN A 250 23.66 -8.11 11.54
C ASN A 250 24.46 -7.61 12.77
N PRO A 251 25.43 -8.38 13.27
CA PRO A 251 26.26 -7.99 14.43
C PRO A 251 27.11 -6.74 14.22
N GLU A 252 27.33 -6.31 12.96
CA GLU A 252 28.09 -5.09 12.64
C GLU A 252 27.30 -3.80 12.95
N VAL A 253 25.99 -3.91 13.21
CA VAL A 253 25.16 -2.75 13.56
C VAL A 253 25.56 -2.22 14.95
N PRO A 254 26.04 -0.97 15.07
CA PRO A 254 26.37 -0.38 16.36
C PRO A 254 25.15 -0.37 17.30
N ARG A 255 25.41 -0.58 18.59
CA ARG A 255 24.35 -0.58 19.61
C ARG A 255 23.50 0.70 19.57
N ALA A 256 24.14 1.85 19.46
CA ALA A 256 23.45 3.14 19.39
C ALA A 256 22.52 3.23 18.17
N LEU A 257 22.93 2.68 17.01
CA LEU A 257 22.08 2.64 15.80
C LEU A 257 20.91 1.67 15.95
N ALA A 258 21.12 0.52 16.62
CA ALA A 258 20.01 -0.39 16.95
C ALA A 258 18.97 0.28 17.86
N GLU A 259 19.41 1.07 18.84
CA GLU A 259 18.53 1.85 19.73
C GLU A 259 17.70 2.89 18.94
N VAL A 260 18.28 3.53 17.90
CA VAL A 260 17.55 4.44 16.99
C VAL A 260 16.44 3.67 16.25
N VAL A 261 16.76 2.49 15.68
CA VAL A 261 15.76 1.64 14.99
C VAL A 261 14.65 1.23 15.95
N LEU A 262 14.98 0.72 17.11
CA LEU A 262 14.01 0.24 18.11
C LEU A 262 13.12 1.37 18.63
N ARG A 263 13.67 2.59 18.79
CA ARG A 263 12.88 3.77 19.16
C ARG A 263 11.92 4.18 18.06
N ALA A 264 12.34 4.20 16.80
CA ALA A 264 11.47 4.52 15.67
C ALA A 264 10.30 3.52 15.55
N LEU A 265 10.54 2.24 15.86
CA LEU A 265 9.55 1.15 15.76
C LEU A 265 8.68 0.98 17.03
N GLN A 266 8.70 1.90 17.98
CA GLN A 266 7.81 1.86 19.13
C GLN A 266 6.33 1.90 18.70
N LYS A 267 5.49 1.07 19.35
CA LYS A 267 4.05 1.01 19.03
C LYS A 267 3.34 2.29 19.42
N ASP A 268 3.67 2.81 20.59
CA ASP A 268 3.21 4.11 21.07
C ASP A 268 3.96 5.22 20.34
N LYS A 269 3.23 6.01 19.53
CA LYS A 269 3.80 7.14 18.79
C LYS A 269 4.48 8.18 19.66
N ALA A 270 4.04 8.35 20.93
CA ALA A 270 4.66 9.28 21.87
C ALA A 270 6.07 8.87 22.33
N ARG A 271 6.43 7.60 22.16
CA ARG A 271 7.76 7.06 22.48
C ARG A 271 8.73 7.10 21.32
N ARG A 272 8.27 7.46 20.13
CA ARG A 272 9.09 7.59 18.92
C ARG A 272 9.89 8.90 18.92
N PHE A 273 10.48 9.21 17.78
CA PHE A 273 11.01 10.54 17.50
C PHE A 273 9.84 11.48 17.15
N LEU A 274 9.86 12.69 17.69
CA LEU A 274 8.82 13.68 17.45
C LEU A 274 8.97 14.35 16.08
N THR A 275 10.20 14.43 15.56
CA THR A 275 10.49 15.06 14.29
C THR A 275 11.54 14.31 13.50
N GLY A 276 11.50 14.42 12.15
CA GLY A 276 12.55 13.88 11.29
C GLY A 276 13.93 14.45 11.62
N ARG A 277 14.02 15.73 12.04
CA ARG A 277 15.27 16.36 12.48
C ARG A 277 15.86 15.69 13.73
N GLU A 278 15.01 15.31 14.69
CA GLU A 278 15.45 14.59 15.88
C GLU A 278 16.03 13.22 15.51
N MET A 279 15.33 12.47 14.64
CA MET A 279 15.79 11.18 14.17
C MET A 279 17.09 11.28 13.35
N ALA A 280 17.22 12.29 12.47
CA ALA A 280 18.42 12.53 11.70
C ALA A 280 19.65 12.78 12.60
N ARG A 281 19.51 13.61 13.63
CA ARG A 281 20.57 13.83 14.64
C ARG A 281 20.94 12.57 15.40
N ALA A 282 19.96 11.75 15.78
CA ALA A 282 20.22 10.48 16.46
C ALA A 282 21.00 9.51 15.55
N LEU A 283 20.73 9.48 14.25
CA LEU A 283 21.50 8.69 13.28
C LEU A 283 22.95 9.15 13.18
N GLU A 284 23.20 10.47 13.08
CA GLU A 284 24.53 11.07 13.00
C GLU A 284 25.37 10.81 14.28
N GLN A 285 24.69 10.76 15.44
CA GLN A 285 25.34 10.44 16.72
C GLN A 285 25.61 8.94 16.89
N ALA A 286 24.77 8.09 16.28
CA ALA A 286 24.84 6.65 16.44
C ALA A 286 25.91 5.99 15.56
N THR A 287 26.21 6.55 14.39
CA THR A 287 27.19 6.00 13.45
C THR A 287 27.66 7.07 12.46
N ARG A 288 28.82 6.80 11.82
CA ARG A 288 29.27 7.63 10.71
C ARG A 288 28.35 7.38 9.49
N CYS A 289 27.60 8.41 9.10
CA CYS A 289 26.81 8.40 7.87
C CYS A 289 27.72 8.64 6.65
N PHE A 290 27.56 7.86 5.58
CA PHE A 290 28.22 8.14 4.32
C PHE A 290 27.71 9.48 3.75
N ASP A 291 28.62 10.28 3.21
CA ASP A 291 28.30 11.45 2.43
C ASP A 291 27.86 11.10 0.98
N GLU A 292 27.51 12.11 0.18
CA GLU A 292 27.08 11.88 -1.20
C GLU A 292 28.18 11.26 -2.07
N ALA A 293 29.45 11.65 -1.88
CA ALA A 293 30.58 11.12 -2.64
C ALA A 293 30.81 9.64 -2.34
N GLU A 294 30.76 9.24 -1.07
CA GLU A 294 30.89 7.83 -0.67
C GLU A 294 29.73 6.98 -1.20
N ARG A 295 28.49 7.52 -1.18
CA ARG A 295 27.33 6.84 -1.75
C ARG A 295 27.42 6.75 -3.27
N SER A 296 27.89 7.80 -3.96
CA SER A 296 28.16 7.77 -5.39
C SER A 296 29.16 6.68 -5.75
N ALA A 297 30.28 6.61 -5.03
CA ALA A 297 31.28 5.57 -5.25
C ALA A 297 30.71 4.15 -5.08
N TRP A 298 29.85 3.95 -4.06
CA TRP A 298 29.16 2.69 -3.88
C TRP A 298 28.18 2.39 -5.03
N MET A 299 27.42 3.39 -5.49
CA MET A 299 26.50 3.26 -6.63
C MET A 299 27.25 2.95 -7.93
N GLU A 300 28.37 3.61 -8.21
CA GLU A 300 29.22 3.34 -9.37
C GLU A 300 29.76 1.90 -9.37
N ALA A 301 30.24 1.43 -8.21
CA ALA A 301 30.76 0.08 -8.08
C ALA A 301 29.70 -1.02 -8.31
N ASN A 302 28.43 -0.74 -7.99
CA ASN A 302 27.38 -1.75 -8.00
C ASN A 302 26.40 -1.62 -9.17
N PHE A 303 26.36 -0.46 -9.86
CA PHE A 303 25.42 -0.15 -10.94
C PHE A 303 26.10 0.43 -12.19
N ALA A 304 27.39 0.13 -12.44
CA ALA A 304 28.15 0.66 -13.58
C ALA A 304 27.44 0.45 -14.93
N GLU A 305 26.87 -0.74 -15.14
CA GLU A 305 26.12 -1.04 -16.37
C GLU A 305 24.83 -0.21 -16.48
N ASP A 306 24.08 -0.06 -15.37
CA ASP A 306 22.85 0.73 -15.36
C ASP A 306 23.14 2.21 -15.59
N ILE A 307 24.22 2.73 -15.02
CA ILE A 307 24.73 4.10 -15.26
C ILE A 307 25.03 4.30 -16.73
N GLN A 308 25.81 3.39 -17.34
CA GLN A 308 26.17 3.48 -18.74
C GLN A 308 24.94 3.39 -19.66
N ARG A 309 23.99 2.51 -19.35
CA ARG A 309 22.72 2.39 -20.09
C ARG A 309 21.89 3.66 -20.00
N THR A 310 21.75 4.24 -18.80
CA THR A 310 21.02 5.49 -18.61
C THR A 310 21.65 6.63 -19.40
N ARG A 311 22.98 6.78 -19.34
CA ARG A 311 23.72 7.80 -20.11
C ARG A 311 23.56 7.59 -21.62
N SER A 312 23.70 6.37 -22.11
CA SER A 312 23.49 6.05 -23.53
C SER A 312 22.07 6.36 -23.99
N MET A 313 21.07 6.03 -23.18
CA MET A 313 19.67 6.33 -23.50
C MET A 313 19.42 7.85 -23.59
N LEU A 314 19.95 8.62 -22.65
CA LEU A 314 19.81 10.08 -22.65
C LEU A 314 20.54 10.71 -23.84
N ALA A 315 21.77 10.27 -24.16
CA ALA A 315 22.53 10.74 -25.30
C ALA A 315 21.82 10.47 -26.65
N LEU A 316 21.29 9.25 -26.84
CA LEU A 316 20.49 8.89 -28.02
C LEU A 316 19.18 9.72 -28.11
N ALA A 317 18.60 10.05 -26.97
CA ALA A 317 17.43 10.91 -26.93
C ALA A 317 17.76 12.37 -27.31
N GLU A 318 18.97 12.84 -26.99
CA GLU A 318 19.47 14.16 -27.42
C GLU A 318 19.75 14.19 -28.93
N GLU A 319 20.32 13.12 -29.48
CA GLU A 319 20.62 12.99 -30.93
C GLU A 319 19.36 12.77 -31.77
N GLY A 320 18.24 12.33 -31.18
CA GLY A 320 17.00 12.07 -31.90
C GLY A 320 16.97 10.73 -32.64
N ASP A 321 17.88 9.79 -32.33
CA ASP A 321 17.93 8.45 -32.92
C ASP A 321 16.90 7.50 -32.26
N GLU A 322 15.67 7.56 -32.80
CA GLU A 322 14.51 6.81 -32.26
C GLU A 322 14.68 5.28 -32.35
N ALA A 323 15.31 4.80 -33.38
CA ALA A 323 15.49 3.35 -33.62
C ALA A 323 16.41 2.73 -32.53
N ARG A 324 17.46 3.45 -32.16
CA ARG A 324 18.42 3.02 -31.16
C ARG A 324 17.88 3.17 -29.74
N ILE A 325 17.08 4.20 -29.45
CA ILE A 325 16.38 4.34 -28.16
C ILE A 325 15.49 3.12 -27.91
N ALA A 326 14.67 2.72 -28.90
CA ALA A 326 13.80 1.56 -28.78
C ALA A 326 14.57 0.26 -28.49
N GLN A 327 15.75 0.07 -29.08
CA GLN A 327 16.62 -1.07 -28.83
C GLN A 327 17.16 -1.08 -27.38
N VAL A 328 17.72 0.03 -26.92
CA VAL A 328 18.28 0.16 -25.56
C VAL A 328 17.19 -0.04 -24.50
N VAL A 329 15.99 0.45 -24.77
CA VAL A 329 14.82 0.27 -23.87
C VAL A 329 14.36 -1.19 -23.84
N GLN A 330 14.33 -1.87 -24.97
CA GLN A 330 13.97 -3.28 -25.01
C GLN A 330 15.00 -4.15 -24.26
N GLU A 331 16.26 -3.76 -24.27
CA GLU A 331 17.31 -4.37 -23.46
C GLU A 331 17.15 -4.07 -21.96
N LEU A 332 16.74 -2.86 -21.60
CA LEU A 332 16.42 -2.47 -20.22
C LEU A 332 15.23 -3.28 -19.65
N SER A 333 14.19 -3.46 -20.44
CA SER A 333 13.02 -4.26 -20.07
C SER A 333 13.36 -5.74 -19.90
N ARG A 334 14.20 -6.30 -20.76
CA ARG A 334 14.66 -7.70 -20.69
C ARG A 334 15.60 -7.98 -19.51
N SER A 335 16.38 -7.01 -19.06
CA SER A 335 17.28 -7.17 -17.90
C SER A 335 16.56 -7.04 -16.57
N SER A 336 15.35 -6.46 -16.54
CA SER A 336 14.47 -6.45 -15.36
C SER A 336 13.65 -7.73 -15.19
N GLU A 337 13.51 -8.54 -16.26
CA GLU A 337 12.78 -9.82 -16.31
C GLU A 337 13.73 -11.02 -16.29
N LYS A 338 14.49 -11.26 -15.19
CA LYS A 338 15.01 -12.60 -14.91
C LYS A 338 14.28 -13.20 -13.70
N PRO A 339 13.95 -14.51 -13.75
CA PRO A 339 12.66 -15.01 -13.27
C PRO A 339 12.62 -15.25 -11.75
N GLY A 340 11.57 -14.76 -11.15
CA GLY A 340 11.17 -15.05 -9.78
C GLY A 340 9.78 -14.50 -9.53
N SER A 341 8.76 -15.28 -9.91
CA SER A 341 7.31 -15.06 -9.78
C SER A 341 6.64 -14.22 -10.89
N ALA A 342 6.38 -14.88 -12.01
CA ALA A 342 5.34 -14.50 -12.94
C ALA A 342 3.98 -14.81 -12.32
N SER A 343 3.14 -13.79 -12.17
CA SER A 343 1.70 -13.96 -12.07
C SER A 343 1.12 -13.32 -13.33
N HIS A 344 0.88 -14.15 -14.33
CA HIS A 344 0.07 -13.80 -15.49
C HIS A 344 -1.34 -13.48 -15.01
N VAL A 345 -1.78 -12.24 -15.18
CA VAL A 345 -3.19 -11.89 -15.15
C VAL A 345 -3.63 -11.71 -16.60
N SER A 346 -4.38 -12.72 -17.07
CA SER A 346 -5.08 -12.70 -18.35
C SER A 346 -6.13 -11.61 -18.33
N LEU A 347 -6.09 -10.72 -19.34
CA LEU A 347 -7.09 -9.71 -19.59
C LEU A 347 -8.31 -10.36 -20.24
N ALA A 348 -9.43 -10.41 -19.52
CA ALA A 348 -10.75 -10.54 -20.12
C ALA A 348 -11.53 -9.26 -19.81
N ALA A 349 -12.03 -8.61 -20.86
CA ALA A 349 -12.80 -7.37 -20.80
C ALA A 349 -14.17 -7.58 -20.15
N PRO A 350 -14.68 -6.65 -19.36
CA PRO A 350 -16.06 -6.71 -18.90
C PRO A 350 -16.99 -5.95 -19.85
N THR A 351 -18.05 -6.62 -20.23
CA THR A 351 -19.19 -6.08 -20.97
C THR A 351 -20.22 -5.49 -20.00
N SER A 352 -20.58 -4.24 -20.26
CA SER A 352 -21.83 -3.50 -19.97
C SER A 352 -22.62 -3.69 -18.68
N LEU A 353 -22.67 -2.59 -17.95
CA LEU A 353 -23.67 -1.88 -17.15
C LEU A 353 -25.14 -2.36 -17.26
N VAL A 354 -25.76 -2.57 -16.09
CA VAL A 354 -27.17 -2.21 -15.87
C VAL A 354 -27.28 -1.48 -14.54
N SER A 355 -27.71 -0.23 -14.66
CA SER A 355 -28.05 0.68 -13.58
C SER A 355 -29.38 0.25 -12.96
N ALA A 356 -29.41 -0.03 -11.65
CA ALA A 356 -30.65 -0.17 -10.91
C ALA A 356 -30.77 1.01 -9.93
N VAL A 357 -31.69 1.89 -10.28
CA VAL A 357 -32.20 3.00 -9.47
C VAL A 357 -32.93 2.43 -8.27
N VAL A 358 -32.52 2.82 -7.06
CA VAL A 358 -33.27 2.58 -5.81
C VAL A 358 -34.05 3.83 -5.49
N PRO A 359 -35.40 3.74 -5.27
CA PRO A 359 -36.21 4.89 -4.88
C PRO A 359 -35.95 5.30 -3.43
N ALA A 360 -35.70 6.60 -3.23
CA ALA A 360 -35.80 7.22 -1.92
C ALA A 360 -37.27 7.39 -1.58
N ASP A 361 -37.74 6.75 -0.52
CA ASP A 361 -38.78 7.18 0.43
C ASP A 361 -39.16 6.04 1.37
N MET A 362 -38.67 6.12 2.61
CA MET A 362 -39.35 5.54 3.76
C MET A 362 -39.01 6.32 5.04
N PRO A 363 -40.01 6.57 5.91
CA PRO A 363 -39.92 7.57 6.96
C PRO A 363 -39.07 7.14 8.16
N THR A 364 -38.27 8.07 8.63
CA THR A 364 -37.50 8.03 9.86
C THR A 364 -38.42 7.87 11.08
N ARG A 365 -38.37 6.71 11.72
CA ARG A 365 -38.88 6.56 13.09
C ARG A 365 -37.76 5.98 13.95
N ALA A 366 -36.96 6.88 14.51
CA ALA A 366 -35.96 6.57 15.51
C ALA A 366 -36.66 6.16 16.81
N ALA A 367 -36.74 4.85 17.05
CA ALA A 367 -36.95 4.32 18.40
C ALA A 367 -35.61 3.79 18.88
N GLN A 368 -35.01 4.43 19.84
CA GLN A 368 -33.84 3.98 20.56
C GLN A 368 -34.16 2.65 21.26
N LEU A 369 -33.70 1.54 20.63
CA LEU A 369 -33.66 0.23 21.26
C LEU A 369 -32.26 0.04 21.84
N ALA A 370 -32.17 -0.33 23.11
CA ALA A 370 -30.95 -0.67 23.80
C ALA A 370 -30.11 -1.73 23.01
N PRO A 371 -28.79 -1.70 23.10
CA PRO A 371 -27.93 -2.66 22.36
C PRO A 371 -28.24 -4.09 22.86
N ARG A 372 -28.74 -4.95 21.96
CA ARG A 372 -28.96 -6.37 22.27
C ARG A 372 -27.67 -7.12 21.93
N THR A 373 -27.06 -7.73 22.93
CA THR A 373 -25.99 -8.69 22.83
C THR A 373 -26.54 -10.04 22.39
N GLY A 374 -25.87 -10.75 21.47
CA GLY A 374 -26.24 -12.06 20.97
C GLY A 374 -25.07 -13.02 20.95
N THR A 375 -25.34 -14.30 20.67
CA THR A 375 -24.30 -15.32 20.44
C THR A 375 -23.99 -15.39 18.94
N VAL A 376 -22.74 -15.18 18.56
CA VAL A 376 -22.28 -15.19 17.16
C VAL A 376 -21.29 -16.34 16.97
N LEU A 377 -21.53 -17.21 15.97
CA LEU A 377 -20.58 -18.22 15.53
C LEU A 377 -19.68 -17.62 14.44
N VAL A 378 -18.37 -17.71 14.63
CA VAL A 378 -17.36 -17.29 13.67
C VAL A 378 -16.69 -18.52 13.07
N VAL A 379 -16.75 -18.66 11.75
CA VAL A 379 -16.18 -19.78 11.02
C VAL A 379 -15.15 -19.27 10.02
N ASP A 380 -13.90 -19.63 10.20
CA ASP A 380 -12.77 -19.16 9.37
C ASP A 380 -11.58 -20.11 9.61
N ASP A 381 -10.91 -20.61 8.58
CA ASP A 381 -9.78 -21.53 8.73
C ASP A 381 -8.53 -20.82 9.28
N SER A 382 -8.44 -19.50 9.09
CA SER A 382 -7.39 -18.68 9.64
C SER A 382 -7.63 -18.33 11.11
N ARG A 383 -6.79 -18.82 12.01
CA ARG A 383 -6.81 -18.44 13.43
C ARG A 383 -6.77 -16.92 13.65
N VAL A 384 -6.02 -16.21 12.79
CA VAL A 384 -5.91 -14.74 12.84
C VAL A 384 -7.23 -14.10 12.40
N GLY A 385 -7.88 -14.64 11.36
CA GLY A 385 -9.21 -14.22 10.92
C GLY A 385 -10.24 -14.35 12.04
N ARG A 386 -10.28 -15.53 12.70
CA ARG A 386 -11.19 -15.77 13.85
C ARG A 386 -10.94 -14.77 14.97
N LEU A 387 -9.68 -14.58 15.40
CA LEU A 387 -9.33 -13.65 16.48
C LEU A 387 -9.67 -12.20 16.16
N ALA A 388 -9.52 -11.77 14.90
CA ALA A 388 -9.86 -10.41 14.47
C ALA A 388 -11.38 -10.17 14.59
N VAL A 389 -12.20 -11.09 14.08
CA VAL A 389 -13.68 -11.02 14.20
C VAL A 389 -14.11 -11.12 15.66
N GLU A 390 -13.54 -12.06 16.40
CA GLU A 390 -13.82 -12.28 17.83
C GLU A 390 -13.53 -11.03 18.67
N SER A 391 -12.40 -10.37 18.43
CA SER A 391 -12.02 -9.14 19.14
C SER A 391 -13.06 -8.03 18.97
N VAL A 392 -13.52 -7.80 17.73
CA VAL A 392 -14.56 -6.80 17.42
C VAL A 392 -15.89 -7.16 18.11
N LEU A 393 -16.33 -8.40 17.99
CA LEU A 393 -17.62 -8.83 18.51
C LEU A 393 -17.66 -8.86 20.04
N LYS A 394 -16.55 -9.24 20.70
CA LYS A 394 -16.42 -9.20 22.15
C LYS A 394 -16.41 -7.75 22.66
N ALA A 395 -15.78 -6.81 21.96
CA ALA A 395 -15.80 -5.39 22.32
C ALA A 395 -17.22 -4.80 22.29
N GLU A 396 -18.08 -5.29 21.38
CA GLU A 396 -19.51 -4.93 21.30
C GLU A 396 -20.40 -5.72 22.32
N GLY A 397 -19.79 -6.58 23.15
CA GLY A 397 -20.48 -7.34 24.20
C GLY A 397 -21.14 -8.62 23.72
N HIS A 398 -20.87 -9.10 22.50
CA HIS A 398 -21.41 -10.37 22.00
C HIS A 398 -20.67 -11.58 22.59
N ARG A 399 -21.39 -12.68 22.77
CA ARG A 399 -20.78 -13.99 23.03
C ARG A 399 -20.33 -14.60 21.70
N VAL A 400 -19.06 -14.98 21.61
CA VAL A 400 -18.49 -15.56 20.38
C VAL A 400 -18.21 -17.05 20.57
N LEU A 401 -18.66 -17.84 19.62
CA LEU A 401 -18.28 -19.23 19.37
C LEU A 401 -17.40 -19.24 18.14
N ASP A 402 -16.39 -20.08 18.08
CA ASP A 402 -15.51 -20.19 16.89
C ASP A 402 -15.44 -21.62 16.39
N ALA A 403 -15.15 -21.75 15.08
CA ALA A 403 -14.88 -23.00 14.42
C ALA A 403 -13.82 -22.76 13.32
N GLU A 404 -12.90 -23.72 13.14
CA GLU A 404 -11.81 -23.60 12.16
C GLU A 404 -12.11 -24.29 10.81
N SER A 405 -13.25 -24.96 10.70
CA SER A 405 -13.69 -25.62 9.47
C SER A 405 -15.21 -25.67 9.39
N GLY A 406 -15.72 -26.00 8.18
CA GLY A 406 -17.15 -26.23 7.99
C GLY A 406 -17.68 -27.41 8.76
N GLU A 407 -16.87 -28.46 8.92
CA GLU A 407 -17.20 -29.65 9.69
C GLU A 407 -17.37 -29.34 11.18
N GLU A 408 -16.38 -28.64 11.78
CA GLU A 408 -16.46 -28.22 13.18
C GLU A 408 -17.63 -27.26 13.43
N ALA A 409 -17.89 -26.36 12.47
CA ALA A 409 -19.05 -25.48 12.56
C ALA A 409 -20.37 -26.26 12.64
N LEU A 410 -20.53 -27.36 11.90
CA LEU A 410 -21.71 -28.23 11.98
C LEU A 410 -21.81 -28.92 13.36
N GLU A 411 -20.68 -29.36 13.92
CA GLU A 411 -20.67 -29.96 15.29
C GLU A 411 -21.07 -28.94 16.36
N VAL A 412 -20.56 -27.68 16.25
CA VAL A 412 -20.98 -26.59 17.14
C VAL A 412 -22.47 -26.30 17.01
N LEU A 413 -23.01 -26.30 15.78
CA LEU A 413 -24.43 -26.04 15.51
C LEU A 413 -25.36 -27.19 15.98
N GLU A 414 -24.84 -28.38 16.24
CA GLU A 414 -25.59 -29.48 16.88
C GLU A 414 -25.74 -29.27 18.40
N GLN A 415 -24.76 -28.60 19.01
CA GLN A 415 -24.74 -28.39 20.47
C GLN A 415 -25.35 -27.07 20.87
N MET A 416 -25.18 -26.04 20.06
CA MET A 416 -25.59 -24.66 20.35
C MET A 416 -26.17 -23.96 19.13
N ARG A 417 -27.22 -23.16 19.35
CA ARG A 417 -27.82 -22.32 18.31
C ARG A 417 -27.37 -20.88 18.45
N PRO A 418 -26.52 -20.38 17.55
CA PRO A 418 -26.16 -18.98 17.54
C PRO A 418 -27.29 -18.09 17.00
N ASP A 419 -27.24 -16.79 17.33
CA ASP A 419 -28.17 -15.78 16.82
C ASP A 419 -27.73 -15.26 15.43
N LEU A 420 -26.45 -15.43 15.06
CA LEU A 420 -25.87 -15.05 13.79
C LEU A 420 -24.61 -15.88 13.51
N ILE A 421 -24.30 -16.07 12.24
CA ILE A 421 -23.07 -16.75 11.78
C ILE A 421 -22.26 -15.77 10.92
N VAL A 422 -20.99 -15.61 11.25
CA VAL A 422 -19.99 -14.94 10.41
C VAL A 422 -19.13 -16.03 9.77
N LEU A 423 -19.13 -16.10 8.45
CA LEU A 423 -18.62 -17.26 7.71
C LEU A 423 -17.62 -16.88 6.63
N ASP A 424 -16.40 -17.39 6.69
CA ASP A 424 -15.44 -17.25 5.59
C ASP A 424 -15.91 -18.06 4.37
N VAL A 425 -15.75 -17.45 3.19
CA VAL A 425 -16.10 -18.10 1.91
C VAL A 425 -15.09 -19.19 1.55
N ARG A 426 -13.77 -18.94 1.81
CA ARG A 426 -12.73 -19.84 1.36
C ARG A 426 -12.07 -20.58 2.51
N MET A 427 -12.46 -21.81 2.69
CA MET A 427 -11.88 -22.73 3.68
C MET A 427 -11.48 -24.05 3.00
N PRO A 428 -10.44 -24.75 3.48
CA PRO A 428 -10.08 -26.09 3.03
C PRO A 428 -11.20 -27.10 3.37
N GLY A 429 -11.41 -28.06 2.49
CA GLY A 429 -12.49 -29.06 2.67
C GLY A 429 -13.84 -28.49 2.27
N MET A 430 -14.70 -28.22 3.23
CA MET A 430 -16.02 -27.64 3.04
C MET A 430 -15.91 -26.12 2.95
N ASP A 431 -16.19 -25.51 1.78
CA ASP A 431 -16.19 -24.06 1.61
C ASP A 431 -17.41 -23.42 2.30
N GLY A 432 -17.35 -22.07 2.48
CA GLY A 432 -18.43 -21.36 3.16
C GLY A 432 -19.77 -21.40 2.43
N PHE A 433 -19.77 -21.51 1.11
CA PHE A 433 -21.03 -21.66 0.34
C PHE A 433 -21.67 -23.02 0.58
N GLU A 434 -20.88 -24.07 0.57
CA GLU A 434 -21.36 -25.43 0.85
C GLU A 434 -21.89 -25.54 2.29
N LEU A 435 -21.18 -24.94 3.27
CA LEU A 435 -21.67 -24.89 4.64
C LEU A 435 -23.00 -24.13 4.74
N CYS A 436 -23.13 -23.01 4.06
CA CYS A 436 -24.38 -22.22 4.03
C CYS A 436 -25.53 -23.04 3.46
N GLU A 437 -25.36 -23.77 2.34
CA GLU A 437 -26.36 -24.64 1.77
C GLU A 437 -26.81 -25.71 2.77
N ARG A 438 -25.87 -26.38 3.46
CA ARG A 438 -26.18 -27.38 4.49
C ARG A 438 -26.95 -26.78 5.66
N ILE A 439 -26.60 -25.58 6.11
CA ILE A 439 -27.35 -24.88 7.16
C ILE A 439 -28.78 -24.56 6.68
N ARG A 440 -28.94 -24.09 5.44
CA ARG A 440 -30.27 -23.74 4.88
C ARG A 440 -31.20 -24.95 4.65
N THR A 441 -30.66 -26.15 4.50
CA THR A 441 -31.47 -27.40 4.42
C THR A 441 -31.98 -27.85 5.79
N ARG A 442 -31.38 -27.40 6.90
CA ARG A 442 -31.82 -27.75 8.27
C ARG A 442 -32.91 -26.80 8.74
N GLY A 443 -34.09 -27.30 8.98
CA GLY A 443 -35.29 -26.51 9.28
C GLY A 443 -35.17 -25.62 10.52
N ASP A 444 -34.42 -26.06 11.53
CA ASP A 444 -34.16 -25.37 12.79
C ASP A 444 -33.14 -24.23 12.67
N LEU A 445 -32.19 -24.31 11.72
CA LEU A 445 -31.12 -23.36 11.50
C LEU A 445 -31.37 -22.39 10.32
N ARG A 446 -32.40 -22.69 9.50
CA ARG A 446 -32.69 -21.98 8.24
C ARG A 446 -32.84 -20.47 8.38
N ARG A 447 -33.24 -19.98 9.56
CA ARG A 447 -33.52 -18.54 9.81
C ARG A 447 -32.36 -17.79 10.46
N ILE A 448 -31.25 -18.46 10.78
CA ILE A 448 -30.08 -17.80 11.39
C ILE A 448 -29.42 -16.93 10.31
N PRO A 449 -29.23 -15.62 10.53
CA PRO A 449 -28.55 -14.77 9.58
C PRO A 449 -27.10 -15.23 9.37
N ILE A 450 -26.67 -15.26 8.10
CA ILE A 450 -25.30 -15.62 7.69
C ILE A 450 -24.69 -14.43 6.98
N VAL A 451 -23.60 -13.89 7.55
CA VAL A 451 -22.77 -12.83 6.97
C VAL A 451 -21.49 -13.47 6.44
N PHE A 452 -21.31 -13.47 5.13
CA PHE A 452 -20.10 -14.01 4.52
C PHE A 452 -18.92 -13.03 4.67
N LEU A 453 -17.74 -13.56 4.95
CA LEU A 453 -16.46 -12.88 4.82
C LEU A 453 -15.76 -13.36 3.55
N SER A 454 -15.36 -12.49 2.64
CA SER A 454 -14.67 -12.88 1.43
C SER A 454 -13.50 -11.97 1.09
N ALA A 455 -12.36 -12.55 0.72
CA ALA A 455 -11.20 -11.80 0.25
C ALA A 455 -11.40 -11.26 -1.19
N ALA A 456 -12.24 -11.87 -2.02
CA ALA A 456 -12.37 -11.52 -3.43
C ALA A 456 -13.65 -10.75 -3.76
N CYS A 457 -14.71 -10.86 -2.99
CA CYS A 457 -16.02 -10.18 -3.11
C CYS A 457 -16.43 -9.83 -4.57
N SER A 458 -16.19 -10.75 -5.53
CA SER A 458 -16.57 -10.55 -6.93
C SER A 458 -18.09 -10.55 -7.07
N ILE A 459 -18.61 -9.99 -8.19
CA ILE A 459 -20.04 -10.01 -8.49
C ILE A 459 -20.54 -11.46 -8.50
N ASP A 460 -19.75 -12.39 -9.03
CA ASP A 460 -20.09 -13.82 -9.11
C ASP A 460 -20.13 -14.47 -7.72
N GLU A 461 -19.19 -14.17 -6.82
CA GLU A 461 -19.21 -14.66 -5.44
C GLU A 461 -20.42 -14.13 -4.64
N ARG A 462 -20.75 -12.83 -4.81
CA ARG A 462 -21.94 -12.23 -4.19
C ARG A 462 -23.24 -12.88 -4.72
N SER A 463 -23.33 -13.05 -6.04
CA SER A 463 -24.48 -13.72 -6.66
C SER A 463 -24.62 -15.15 -6.15
N LYS A 464 -23.52 -15.92 -6.11
CA LYS A 464 -23.51 -17.27 -5.58
C LYS A 464 -23.94 -17.32 -4.10
N GLY A 465 -23.39 -16.45 -3.28
CA GLY A 465 -23.72 -16.42 -1.86
C GLY A 465 -25.16 -16.05 -1.56
N LEU A 466 -25.76 -15.13 -2.33
CA LEU A 466 -27.21 -14.86 -2.22
C LEU A 466 -28.05 -16.04 -2.69
N GLN A 467 -27.63 -16.74 -3.76
CA GLN A 467 -28.30 -17.94 -4.25
C GLN A 467 -28.32 -19.08 -3.25
N VAL A 468 -27.20 -19.30 -2.51
CA VAL A 468 -27.11 -20.34 -1.46
C VAL A 468 -27.79 -19.91 -0.15
N GLY A 469 -28.34 -18.69 -0.09
CA GLY A 469 -29.15 -18.22 1.04
C GLY A 469 -28.38 -17.44 2.11
N GLY A 470 -27.24 -16.83 1.78
CA GLY A 470 -26.58 -15.85 2.64
C GLY A 470 -27.35 -14.54 2.74
N ASP A 471 -27.24 -13.85 3.86
CA ASP A 471 -27.99 -12.62 4.15
C ASP A 471 -27.18 -11.36 3.90
N ASP A 472 -25.85 -11.42 4.00
CA ASP A 472 -24.96 -10.28 3.75
C ASP A 472 -23.55 -10.74 3.40
N PHE A 473 -22.77 -9.80 2.86
CA PHE A 473 -21.38 -10.00 2.49
C PHE A 473 -20.51 -8.87 3.06
N LEU A 474 -19.41 -9.27 3.70
CA LEU A 474 -18.38 -8.35 4.16
C LEU A 474 -17.05 -8.74 3.53
N ARG A 475 -16.38 -7.77 2.93
CA ARG A 475 -15.08 -8.01 2.28
C ARG A 475 -13.95 -7.99 3.30
N LYS A 476 -13.05 -8.95 3.22
CA LYS A 476 -11.76 -8.93 3.94
C LYS A 476 -10.70 -8.13 3.13
N PRO A 477 -9.92 -7.25 3.79
CA PRO A 477 -10.06 -6.85 5.20
C PRO A 477 -11.29 -5.96 5.40
N PHE A 478 -11.91 -6.03 6.59
CA PHE A 478 -13.09 -5.25 6.97
C PHE A 478 -12.76 -4.29 8.10
N GLU A 479 -13.51 -3.19 8.17
CA GLU A 479 -13.43 -2.26 9.30
C GLU A 479 -14.17 -2.84 10.51
N PRO A 480 -13.62 -2.72 11.73
CA PRO A 480 -14.27 -3.17 12.95
C PRO A 480 -15.69 -2.65 13.09
N GLU A 481 -15.89 -1.36 12.81
CA GLU A 481 -17.18 -0.68 12.90
C GLU A 481 -18.17 -1.20 11.85
N GLU A 482 -17.70 -1.57 10.64
CA GLU A 482 -18.54 -2.13 9.60
C GLU A 482 -19.04 -3.52 9.98
N LEU A 483 -18.16 -4.39 10.47
CA LEU A 483 -18.54 -5.71 11.00
C LEU A 483 -19.54 -5.56 12.13
N ALA A 484 -19.25 -4.71 13.12
CA ALA A 484 -20.11 -4.45 14.28
C ALA A 484 -21.48 -3.92 13.84
N ALA A 485 -21.53 -2.95 12.91
CA ALA A 485 -22.77 -2.38 12.40
C ALA A 485 -23.63 -3.42 11.68
N ARG A 486 -23.04 -4.27 10.83
CA ARG A 486 -23.75 -5.32 10.07
C ARG A 486 -24.28 -6.39 11.01
N VAL A 487 -23.45 -6.91 11.90
CA VAL A 487 -23.84 -7.91 12.90
C VAL A 487 -25.01 -7.37 13.75
N LYS A 488 -24.92 -6.14 14.24
CA LYS A 488 -25.96 -5.47 14.99
C LYS A 488 -27.27 -5.34 14.20
N ALA A 489 -27.19 -4.93 12.93
CA ALA A 489 -28.36 -4.77 12.05
C ALA A 489 -29.07 -6.12 11.82
N HIS A 490 -28.32 -7.20 11.57
CA HIS A 490 -28.87 -8.52 11.35
C HIS A 490 -29.45 -9.14 12.63
N LEU A 491 -28.80 -8.97 13.77
CA LEU A 491 -29.35 -9.39 15.08
C LEU A 491 -30.64 -8.66 15.43
N GLN A 492 -30.73 -7.36 15.17
CA GLN A 492 -31.96 -6.58 15.36
C GLN A 492 -33.09 -7.07 14.44
N ARG A 493 -32.79 -7.31 13.17
CA ARG A 493 -33.77 -7.80 12.19
C ARG A 493 -34.27 -9.21 12.55
N ALA A 494 -33.37 -10.11 12.94
CA ALA A 494 -33.74 -11.46 13.38
C ALA A 494 -34.67 -11.43 14.62
N ALA A 495 -34.41 -10.53 15.57
CA ALA A 495 -35.24 -10.38 16.74
C ALA A 495 -36.65 -9.80 16.43
N MET A 496 -36.78 -8.92 15.42
CA MET A 496 -38.07 -8.42 14.96
C MET A 496 -38.93 -9.51 14.27
N LEU A 497 -38.31 -10.46 13.61
CA LEU A 497 -38.97 -11.58 12.94
C LEU A 497 -39.36 -12.72 13.91
N GLN A 498 -38.84 -12.72 15.14
CA GLN A 498 -39.13 -13.68 16.20
C GLN A 498 -40.10 -13.14 17.29
N ALA A 499 -40.46 -11.87 17.21
CA ALA A 499 -41.47 -11.30 18.09
C ALA A 499 -42.86 -11.82 17.67
N PRO A 500 -43.70 -12.32 18.62
CA PRO A 500 -44.99 -12.93 18.31
C PRO A 500 -46.02 -11.96 17.74
#